data_23f6f66bb0821fea6ceccfbb9371bdfb
#
_entry.id   23f6f66bb0821fea6ceccfbb9371bdfb
#
_cell.length_a   1.000
_cell.length_b   1.000
_cell.length_c   1.000
_cell.angle_alpha   90.00
_cell.angle_beta   90.00
_cell.angle_gamma   90.00
#
_symmetry.space_group_name_H-M   'P 1'
#
loop_
_entity.id
_entity.type
_entity.pdbx_description
1 polymer ?
#
loop_
_entity_poly.entity_id
_entity_poly.type
_entity_poly.pdbx_seq_one_letter_code
_entity_poly.pdbx_strand_id
1 'polypeptide(L)'
;RNINDDEILDFVAWTKEQPVHVRFIEFMPFTGNHWSNEKVFSYKEILDRVSEKFTYSKLHHEKHDTAMKFRVNGHCGTFAIISTMSQPFCSGCNRLRLTTDGQMKNCLFSKSEVDILSALRNGEDILPLIKQCVWEKEEALGGQFTSINGKPEVAEIINRSMIHIGG
;
A
#
# COMPACT_ATOMS: atom_id res chain seq x y z
N ARG A 1 6.80 -0.82 -13.49
CA ARG A 1 7.33 -1.50 -14.71
C ARG A 1 7.67 -0.46 -15.75
N ASN A 2 8.83 -0.61 -16.41
CA ASN A 2 9.37 0.26 -17.45
C ASN A 2 9.64 1.71 -16.99
N ILE A 3 9.89 1.92 -15.71
CA ILE A 3 10.28 3.21 -15.14
C ILE A 3 11.53 3.05 -14.25
N ASN A 4 11.50 2.14 -13.29
CA ASN A 4 12.59 1.92 -12.32
C ASN A 4 12.73 0.45 -11.89
N ASP A 5 12.11 -0.47 -12.59
CA ASP A 5 12.21 -1.91 -12.31
C ASP A 5 13.56 -2.52 -12.69
N ASP A 6 14.33 -1.84 -13.53
CA ASP A 6 15.72 -2.16 -13.86
C ASP A 6 16.69 -1.83 -12.71
N GLU A 7 16.35 -0.88 -11.83
CA GLU A 7 17.18 -0.45 -10.70
C GLU A 7 17.01 -1.32 -9.43
N ILE A 8 16.09 -2.30 -9.42
CA ILE A 8 15.79 -3.13 -8.22
C ILE A 8 17.06 -3.75 -7.64
N LEU A 9 17.93 -4.32 -8.48
CA LEU A 9 19.15 -4.98 -8.01
C LEU A 9 20.16 -3.98 -7.43
N ASP A 10 20.22 -2.77 -7.96
CA ASP A 10 21.12 -1.72 -7.48
C ASP A 10 20.67 -1.19 -6.12
N PHE A 11 19.37 -0.96 -5.93
CA PHE A 11 18.82 -0.62 -4.62
C PHE A 11 19.02 -1.72 -3.57
N VAL A 12 18.90 -2.99 -3.96
CA VAL A 12 19.20 -4.10 -3.05
C VAL A 12 20.71 -4.18 -2.77
N ALA A 13 21.57 -3.98 -3.76
CA ALA A 13 23.01 -3.97 -3.59
C ALA A 13 23.47 -2.85 -2.63
N TRP A 14 22.83 -1.70 -2.66
CA TRP A 14 23.11 -0.58 -1.76
C TRP A 14 22.98 -0.95 -0.27
N THR A 15 22.11 -1.89 0.08
CA THR A 15 21.96 -2.38 1.46
C THR A 15 23.18 -3.15 1.97
N LYS A 16 24.19 -3.46 1.13
CA LYS A 16 25.36 -4.24 1.52
C LYS A 16 26.20 -3.49 2.54
N GLU A 17 26.50 -2.25 2.26
CA GLU A 17 27.43 -1.42 3.05
C GLU A 17 26.72 -0.31 3.84
N GLN A 18 25.47 -0.04 3.50
CA GLN A 18 24.68 1.01 4.14
C GLN A 18 23.54 0.39 4.99
N PRO A 19 23.34 0.84 6.23
CA PRO A 19 22.26 0.37 7.11
C PRO A 19 20.91 0.98 6.72
N VAL A 20 20.59 0.97 5.43
CA VAL A 20 19.34 1.48 4.89
C VAL A 20 18.25 0.40 4.85
N HIS A 21 17.01 0.82 4.83
CA HIS A 21 15.85 -0.05 4.66
C HIS A 21 15.13 0.33 3.36
N VAL A 22 15.46 -0.33 2.26
CA VAL A 22 14.86 -0.10 0.94
C VAL A 22 13.44 -0.69 0.94
N ARG A 23 12.47 0.07 0.41
CA ARG A 23 11.08 -0.39 0.29
C ARG A 23 10.61 -0.31 -1.16
N PHE A 24 10.28 -1.44 -1.73
CA PHE A 24 9.59 -1.54 -3.01
C PHE A 24 8.09 -1.53 -2.76
N ILE A 25 7.37 -0.64 -3.45
CA ILE A 25 5.92 -0.48 -3.31
C ILE A 25 5.31 -0.76 -4.68
N GLU A 26 4.37 -1.68 -4.75
CA GLU A 26 3.63 -1.93 -5.98
C GLU A 26 2.87 -0.67 -6.41
N PHE A 27 2.86 -0.41 -7.71
CA PHE A 27 2.13 0.71 -8.28
C PHE A 27 0.63 0.53 -8.05
N MET A 28 0.01 1.50 -7.42
CA MET A 28 -1.38 1.45 -6.97
C MET A 28 -2.26 2.43 -7.77
N PRO A 29 -3.56 2.12 -7.96
CA PRO A 29 -4.48 2.97 -8.69
C PRO A 29 -4.94 4.18 -7.86
N PHE A 30 -4.71 5.36 -8.42
CA PHE A 30 -5.22 6.63 -7.92
C PHE A 30 -5.67 7.51 -9.08
N THR A 31 -6.59 8.42 -8.83
CA THR A 31 -7.06 9.34 -9.85
C THR A 31 -5.88 10.14 -10.44
N GLY A 32 -5.75 10.10 -11.75
CA GLY A 32 -4.76 10.85 -12.51
C GLY A 32 -3.40 10.19 -12.69
N ASN A 33 -3.15 9.00 -12.13
CA ASN A 33 -1.85 8.33 -12.29
C ASN A 33 -1.76 7.32 -13.44
N HIS A 34 -2.84 7.17 -14.23
CA HIS A 34 -2.89 6.25 -15.39
C HIS A 34 -2.44 4.81 -15.06
N TRP A 35 -2.87 4.32 -13.91
CA TRP A 35 -2.56 2.98 -13.46
C TRP A 35 -3.15 1.92 -14.42
N SER A 36 -2.42 0.82 -14.61
CA SER A 36 -2.92 -0.41 -15.22
C SER A 36 -2.24 -1.62 -14.59
N ASN A 37 -2.88 -2.78 -14.65
CA ASN A 37 -2.29 -4.03 -14.15
C ASN A 37 -0.93 -4.35 -14.79
N GLU A 38 -0.75 -4.01 -16.04
CA GLU A 38 0.48 -4.26 -16.80
C GLU A 38 1.67 -3.45 -16.28
N LYS A 39 1.41 -2.31 -15.66
CA LYS A 39 2.44 -1.45 -15.05
C LYS A 39 2.88 -1.92 -13.66
N VAL A 40 2.13 -2.83 -13.04
CA VAL A 40 2.52 -3.38 -11.75
C VAL A 40 3.73 -4.30 -11.92
N PHE A 41 4.73 -4.12 -11.09
CA PHE A 41 5.81 -5.07 -10.90
C PHE A 41 5.52 -5.78 -9.58
N SER A 42 5.05 -7.02 -9.66
CA SER A 42 4.44 -7.73 -8.53
C SER A 42 5.47 -8.18 -7.49
N TYR A 43 5.00 -8.48 -6.29
CA TYR A 43 5.78 -9.08 -5.22
C TYR A 43 6.64 -10.26 -5.70
N LYS A 44 6.04 -11.17 -6.48
CA LYS A 44 6.74 -12.33 -7.01
C LYS A 44 7.85 -11.92 -7.97
N GLU A 45 7.56 -11.02 -8.90
CA GLU A 45 8.55 -10.56 -9.88
C GLU A 45 9.74 -9.84 -9.21
N ILE A 46 9.47 -9.04 -8.15
CA ILE A 46 10.54 -8.41 -7.36
C ILE A 46 11.43 -9.48 -6.73
N LEU A 47 10.85 -10.50 -6.07
CA LEU A 47 11.63 -11.56 -5.44
C LEU A 47 12.36 -12.42 -6.45
N ASP A 48 11.74 -12.76 -7.57
CA ASP A 48 12.39 -13.51 -8.66
C ASP A 48 13.62 -12.72 -9.16
N ARG A 49 13.47 -11.42 -9.42
CA ARG A 49 14.56 -10.54 -9.84
C ARG A 49 15.69 -10.48 -8.80
N VAL A 50 15.37 -10.34 -7.52
CA VAL A 50 16.37 -10.31 -6.44
C VAL A 50 17.11 -11.66 -6.35
N SER A 51 16.39 -12.78 -6.53
CA SER A 51 16.94 -14.12 -6.47
C SER A 51 17.96 -14.44 -7.57
N GLU A 52 17.92 -13.70 -8.69
CA GLU A 52 18.91 -13.86 -9.78
C GLU A 52 20.33 -13.54 -9.30
N LYS A 53 20.50 -12.67 -8.29
CA LYS A 53 21.81 -12.17 -7.87
C LYS A 53 22.10 -12.36 -6.37
N PHE A 54 21.07 -12.46 -5.54
CA PHE A 54 21.22 -12.46 -4.09
C PHE A 54 20.49 -13.62 -3.44
N THR A 55 21.12 -14.21 -2.41
CA THR A 55 20.47 -15.10 -1.46
C THR A 55 20.02 -14.29 -0.25
N TYR A 56 18.75 -14.42 0.14
CA TYR A 56 18.16 -13.64 1.22
C TYR A 56 17.30 -14.49 2.15
N SER A 57 17.03 -13.96 3.34
CA SER A 57 16.14 -14.54 4.32
C SER A 57 14.98 -13.61 4.61
N LYS A 58 13.79 -14.18 4.79
CA LYS A 58 12.62 -13.44 5.26
C LYS A 58 12.79 -13.10 6.73
N LEU A 59 12.50 -11.84 7.09
CA LEU A 59 12.54 -11.38 8.48
C LEU A 59 11.18 -11.56 9.16
N HIS A 60 11.16 -11.36 10.47
CA HIS A 60 9.94 -11.42 11.27
C HIS A 60 8.89 -10.45 10.74
N HIS A 61 7.65 -10.92 10.68
CA HIS A 61 6.48 -10.16 10.20
C HIS A 61 5.39 -10.14 11.27
N GLU A 62 5.01 -8.96 11.69
CA GLU A 62 3.93 -8.73 12.64
C GLU A 62 2.57 -8.75 11.93
N LYS A 63 1.50 -9.08 12.67
CA LYS A 63 0.13 -9.17 12.12
C LYS A 63 -0.32 -7.93 11.35
N HIS A 64 0.12 -6.73 11.77
CA HIS A 64 -0.30 -5.45 11.21
C HIS A 64 0.75 -4.80 10.30
N ASP A 65 1.85 -5.49 10.03
CA ASP A 65 2.87 -5.01 9.09
C ASP A 65 2.31 -4.93 7.67
N THR A 66 2.67 -3.88 6.96
CA THR A 66 2.30 -3.69 5.54
C THR A 66 3.34 -4.25 4.59
N ALA A 67 4.57 -4.31 5.06
CA ALA A 67 5.73 -4.65 4.25
C ALA A 67 6.31 -6.00 4.67
N MET A 68 6.47 -6.90 3.72
CA MET A 68 7.22 -8.13 3.90
C MET A 68 8.71 -7.82 3.84
N LYS A 69 9.42 -8.07 4.95
CA LYS A 69 10.81 -7.65 5.18
C LYS A 69 11.78 -8.78 4.88
N PHE A 70 12.93 -8.44 4.30
CA PHE A 70 13.99 -9.39 3.92
C PHE A 70 15.37 -8.81 4.21
N ARG A 71 16.35 -9.71 4.39
CA ARG A 71 17.77 -9.36 4.47
C ARG A 71 18.56 -10.25 3.53
N VAL A 72 19.38 -9.64 2.68
CA VAL A 72 20.38 -10.35 1.88
C VAL A 72 21.49 -10.86 2.80
N ASN A 73 21.96 -12.08 2.58
CA ASN A 73 23.02 -12.65 3.36
C ASN A 73 24.32 -11.81 3.26
N GLY A 74 24.86 -11.40 4.40
CA GLY A 74 26.04 -10.56 4.47
C GLY A 74 25.80 -9.07 4.27
N HIS A 75 24.56 -8.61 4.14
CA HIS A 75 24.24 -7.18 4.07
C HIS A 75 23.90 -6.61 5.46
N CYS A 76 24.32 -5.38 5.73
CA CYS A 76 23.98 -4.70 6.99
C CYS A 76 22.58 -4.06 6.97
N GLY A 77 22.10 -3.63 5.80
CA GLY A 77 20.75 -3.10 5.61
C GLY A 77 19.73 -4.20 5.27
N THR A 78 18.52 -3.77 4.90
CA THR A 78 17.39 -4.66 4.61
C THR A 78 16.58 -4.12 3.44
N PHE A 79 15.77 -4.99 2.82
CA PHE A 79 14.74 -4.54 1.89
C PHE A 79 13.37 -5.07 2.27
N ALA A 80 12.33 -4.45 1.77
CA ALA A 80 10.96 -4.86 2.00
C ALA A 80 10.08 -4.62 0.78
N ILE A 81 8.97 -5.35 0.70
CA ILE A 81 8.00 -5.23 -0.39
C ILE A 81 6.62 -4.97 0.21
N ILE A 82 5.93 -3.94 -0.31
CA ILE A 82 4.55 -3.61 0.01
C ILE A 82 3.69 -4.04 -1.18
N SER A 83 3.08 -5.21 -1.05
CA SER A 83 2.39 -5.93 -2.12
C SER A 83 0.88 -5.70 -2.10
N THR A 84 0.46 -4.44 -2.20
CA THR A 84 -0.96 -4.08 -2.07
C THR A 84 -1.85 -4.67 -3.15
N MET A 85 -1.33 -4.83 -4.38
CA MET A 85 -2.12 -5.26 -5.54
C MET A 85 -2.02 -6.77 -5.80
N SER A 86 -0.81 -7.36 -5.67
CA SER A 86 -0.61 -8.77 -5.96
C SER A 86 -0.83 -9.70 -4.76
N GLN A 87 -0.56 -9.21 -3.54
CA GLN A 87 -0.78 -9.94 -2.30
C GLN A 87 -1.29 -8.98 -1.20
N PRO A 88 -2.58 -8.60 -1.23
CA PRO A 88 -3.14 -7.67 -0.26
C PRO A 88 -3.01 -8.17 1.19
N PHE A 89 -2.60 -7.28 2.09
CA PHE A 89 -2.48 -7.53 3.53
C PHE A 89 -3.70 -7.03 4.33
N CYS A 90 -4.88 -7.03 3.71
CA CYS A 90 -6.11 -6.42 4.24
C CYS A 90 -6.62 -7.11 5.50
N SER A 91 -6.50 -8.44 5.62
CA SER A 91 -6.97 -9.21 6.78
C SER A 91 -6.34 -8.79 8.12
N GLY A 92 -5.15 -8.20 8.10
CA GLY A 92 -4.47 -7.64 9.27
C GLY A 92 -4.53 -6.12 9.38
N CYS A 93 -5.26 -5.45 8.49
CA CYS A 93 -5.20 -3.99 8.39
C CYS A 93 -6.04 -3.29 9.46
N ASN A 94 -5.37 -2.58 10.38
CA ASN A 94 -5.97 -1.76 11.44
C ASN A 94 -5.85 -0.24 11.18
N ARG A 95 -5.59 0.18 9.93
CA ARG A 95 -5.31 1.58 9.60
C ARG A 95 -6.56 2.35 9.25
N LEU A 96 -6.57 3.59 9.69
CA LEU A 96 -7.48 4.66 9.29
C LEU A 96 -6.63 5.80 8.71
N ARG A 97 -7.25 6.68 7.95
CA ARG A 97 -6.59 7.84 7.38
C ARG A 97 -7.44 9.08 7.61
N LEU A 98 -6.79 10.14 8.05
CA LEU A 98 -7.36 11.48 8.08
C LEU A 98 -6.71 12.29 6.98
N THR A 99 -7.54 12.86 6.10
CA THR A 99 -7.09 13.70 4.99
C THR A 99 -6.83 15.14 5.45
N THR A 100 -6.11 15.92 4.65
CA THR A 100 -5.77 17.32 4.98
C THR A 100 -6.99 18.23 5.03
N ASP A 101 -8.08 17.87 4.35
CA ASP A 101 -9.37 18.56 4.39
C ASP A 101 -10.33 18.00 5.45
N GLY A 102 -9.82 17.15 6.35
CA GLY A 102 -10.56 16.68 7.52
C GLY A 102 -11.56 15.57 7.27
N GLN A 103 -11.44 14.86 6.14
CA GLN A 103 -12.22 13.68 5.86
C GLN A 103 -11.54 12.42 6.42
N MET A 104 -12.30 11.51 6.98
CA MET A 104 -11.79 10.23 7.47
C MET A 104 -12.11 9.10 6.51
N LYS A 105 -11.07 8.29 6.18
CA LYS A 105 -11.18 7.09 5.36
C LYS A 105 -10.81 5.85 6.17
N ASN A 106 -11.57 4.77 6.01
CA ASN A 106 -11.27 3.48 6.65
C ASN A 106 -10.31 2.60 5.82
N CYS A 107 -10.11 2.93 4.56
CA CYS A 107 -9.15 2.28 3.67
C CYS A 107 -8.54 3.30 2.71
N LEU A 108 -7.31 3.06 2.26
CA LEU A 108 -6.66 3.85 1.22
C LEU A 108 -7.52 3.91 -0.07
N PHE A 109 -8.20 2.82 -0.37
CA PHE A 109 -9.05 2.67 -1.56
C PHE A 109 -10.56 2.84 -1.27
N SER A 110 -10.97 3.23 -0.06
CA SER A 110 -12.40 3.41 0.23
C SER A 110 -13.01 4.49 -0.67
N LYS A 111 -14.22 4.23 -1.17
CA LYS A 111 -15.00 5.21 -1.95
C LYS A 111 -15.58 6.30 -1.05
N SER A 112 -16.04 5.89 0.15
CA SER A 112 -16.65 6.75 1.13
C SER A 112 -15.62 7.47 1.99
N GLU A 113 -15.99 8.64 2.43
CA GLU A 113 -15.27 9.47 3.38
C GLU A 113 -16.27 10.03 4.40
N VAL A 114 -15.82 10.21 5.65
CA VAL A 114 -16.63 10.75 6.74
C VAL A 114 -16.09 12.13 7.10
N ASP A 115 -16.94 13.15 7.05
CA ASP A 115 -16.55 14.54 7.36
C ASP A 115 -16.42 14.75 8.87
N ILE A 116 -15.22 14.61 9.37
CA ILE A 116 -14.90 14.81 10.79
C ILE A 116 -14.70 16.31 11.09
N LEU A 117 -14.15 17.07 10.14
CA LEU A 117 -13.81 18.48 10.37
C LEU A 117 -15.03 19.34 10.53
N SER A 118 -16.05 19.20 9.68
CA SER A 118 -17.28 19.98 9.78
C SER A 118 -18.04 19.66 11.07
N ALA A 119 -18.15 18.39 11.44
CA ALA A 119 -18.78 17.99 12.68
C ALA A 119 -18.06 18.61 13.91
N LEU A 120 -16.72 18.53 13.93
CA LEU A 120 -15.92 19.13 15.00
C LEU A 120 -16.10 20.64 15.08
N ARG A 121 -16.13 21.35 13.95
CA ARG A 121 -16.34 22.80 13.90
C ARG A 121 -17.74 23.22 14.34
N ASN A 122 -18.73 22.38 14.12
CA ASN A 122 -20.10 22.58 14.59
C ASN A 122 -20.29 22.25 16.08
N GLY A 123 -19.24 21.75 16.75
CA GLY A 123 -19.33 21.33 18.16
C GLY A 123 -20.06 20.00 18.37
N GLU A 124 -20.16 19.19 17.32
CA GLU A 124 -20.79 17.86 17.37
C GLU A 124 -19.81 16.81 17.96
N ASP A 125 -20.37 15.77 18.57
CA ASP A 125 -19.56 14.62 19.02
C ASP A 125 -19.09 13.81 17.80
N ILE A 126 -17.78 13.78 17.55
CA ILE A 126 -17.18 13.06 16.42
C ILE A 126 -17.01 11.55 16.68
N LEU A 127 -17.15 11.09 17.91
CA LEU A 127 -16.93 9.68 18.25
C LEU A 127 -17.89 8.71 17.53
N PRO A 128 -19.19 9.01 17.38
CA PRO A 128 -20.08 8.19 16.57
C PRO A 128 -19.64 8.09 15.10
N LEU A 129 -19.16 9.20 14.50
CA LEU A 129 -18.69 9.23 13.12
C LEU A 129 -17.42 8.37 12.92
N ILE A 130 -16.49 8.45 13.87
CA ILE A 130 -15.29 7.59 13.87
C ILE A 130 -15.67 6.12 13.96
N LYS A 131 -16.59 5.77 14.88
CA LYS A 131 -17.09 4.39 15.03
C LYS A 131 -17.76 3.89 13.76
N GLN A 132 -18.59 4.70 13.14
CA GLN A 132 -19.24 4.39 11.86
C GLN A 132 -18.19 4.12 10.78
N CYS A 133 -17.22 5.02 10.61
CA CYS A 133 -16.14 4.85 9.64
C CYS A 133 -15.38 3.53 9.84
N VAL A 134 -15.11 3.13 11.08
CA VAL A 134 -14.47 1.85 11.39
C VAL A 134 -15.38 0.68 11.04
N TRP A 135 -16.65 0.76 11.41
CA TRP A 135 -17.63 -0.32 11.20
C TRP A 135 -17.88 -0.60 9.71
N GLU A 136 -17.89 0.43 8.89
CA GLU A 136 -18.10 0.36 7.44
C GLU A 136 -16.83 -0.08 6.68
N LYS A 137 -15.79 -0.55 7.38
CA LYS A 137 -14.55 -0.98 6.74
C LYS A 137 -14.76 -2.29 5.98
N GLU A 138 -14.58 -2.23 4.67
CA GLU A 138 -14.64 -3.38 3.79
C GLU A 138 -13.51 -4.39 4.08
N GLU A 139 -13.76 -5.65 3.80
CA GLU A 139 -12.82 -6.75 4.06
C GLU A 139 -11.50 -6.57 3.31
N ALA A 140 -11.55 -6.14 2.05
CA ALA A 140 -10.37 -5.96 1.22
C ALA A 140 -10.47 -4.76 0.29
N LEU A 141 -9.36 -4.05 0.11
CA LEU A 141 -9.13 -3.01 -0.91
C LEU A 141 -10.26 -1.96 -1.01
N GLY A 142 -10.94 -1.67 0.12
CA GLY A 142 -12.03 -0.71 0.17
C GLY A 142 -13.27 -1.09 -0.64
N GLY A 143 -13.46 -2.38 -0.91
CA GLY A 143 -14.59 -2.91 -1.66
C GLY A 143 -14.58 -2.60 -3.16
N GLN A 144 -13.47 -2.07 -3.71
CA GLN A 144 -13.43 -1.60 -5.10
C GLN A 144 -12.87 -2.59 -6.12
N PHE A 145 -12.12 -3.58 -5.67
CA PHE A 145 -11.43 -4.52 -6.57
C PHE A 145 -12.08 -5.89 -6.53
N THR A 146 -13.38 -5.96 -6.81
CA THR A 146 -14.05 -7.24 -7.03
C THR A 146 -13.60 -7.79 -8.37
N SER A 147 -12.82 -8.85 -8.33
CA SER A 147 -12.25 -9.45 -9.54
C SER A 147 -13.31 -10.13 -10.38
N ILE A 148 -13.49 -9.66 -11.60
CA ILE A 148 -13.88 -10.54 -12.70
C ILE A 148 -12.58 -11.17 -13.22
N ASN A 149 -12.40 -12.49 -13.06
CA ASN A 149 -11.19 -13.23 -13.44
C ASN A 149 -9.88 -12.85 -12.71
N GLY A 150 -9.93 -12.40 -11.44
CA GLY A 150 -8.74 -12.15 -10.65
C GLY A 150 -7.94 -10.89 -11.01
N LYS A 151 -8.45 -10.04 -11.89
CA LYS A 151 -7.84 -8.76 -12.25
C LYS A 151 -8.82 -7.62 -11.98
N PRO A 152 -8.43 -6.58 -11.21
CA PRO A 152 -9.28 -5.42 -11.01
C PRO A 152 -9.50 -4.68 -12.33
N GLU A 153 -10.74 -4.35 -12.66
CA GLU A 153 -11.03 -3.47 -13.80
C GLU A 153 -10.75 -2.01 -13.41
N VAL A 154 -9.93 -1.36 -14.23
CA VAL A 154 -9.41 -0.01 -13.99
C VAL A 154 -10.47 1.08 -14.13
N ALA A 155 -11.50 0.83 -14.96
CA ALA A 155 -12.45 1.87 -15.38
C ALA A 155 -13.38 2.37 -14.26
N GLU A 156 -13.46 1.68 -13.14
CA GLU A 156 -14.42 1.97 -12.06
C GLU A 156 -13.78 2.40 -10.73
N ILE A 157 -12.45 2.61 -10.69
CA ILE A 157 -11.77 2.96 -9.45
C ILE A 157 -12.02 4.42 -9.12
N ILE A 158 -12.88 4.65 -8.13
CA ILE A 158 -13.12 5.97 -7.56
C ILE A 158 -12.19 6.15 -6.37
N ASN A 159 -11.16 6.97 -6.54
CA ASN A 159 -10.26 7.34 -5.46
C ASN A 159 -9.72 8.76 -5.68
N ARG A 160 -9.32 9.44 -4.61
CA ARG A 160 -8.63 10.73 -4.73
C ARG A 160 -7.24 10.55 -5.36
N SER A 161 -6.70 11.62 -5.91
CA SER A 161 -5.26 11.70 -6.18
C SER A 161 -4.46 11.55 -4.88
N MET A 162 -3.29 10.90 -4.91
CA MET A 162 -2.44 10.69 -3.73
C MET A 162 -2.12 11.98 -2.97
N ILE A 163 -1.92 13.09 -3.67
CA ILE A 163 -1.62 14.40 -3.06
C ILE A 163 -2.76 14.94 -2.18
N HIS A 164 -3.98 14.42 -2.35
CA HIS A 164 -5.15 14.81 -1.55
C HIS A 164 -5.52 13.82 -0.45
N ILE A 165 -4.76 12.73 -0.32
CA ILE A 165 -5.02 11.70 0.70
C ILE A 165 -4.08 11.85 1.92
N GLY A 166 -3.09 12.71 1.84
CA GLY A 166 -2.10 12.88 2.90
C GLY A 166 -1.09 11.73 2.89
N GLY A 167 -0.26 11.66 1.88
CA GLY A 167 0.84 10.68 1.74
C GLY A 167 2.05 11.36 1.17
#